data_3b5b3ac0f7ae07a392d2ae9ceeeff8d6
#
_entry.id   3b5b3ac0f7ae07a392d2ae9ceeeff8d6
#
_cell.length_a   1.000
_cell.length_b   1.000
_cell.length_c   1.000
_cell.angle_alpha   90.00
_cell.angle_beta   90.00
_cell.angle_gamma   90.00
#
_symmetry.space_group_name_H-M   'P 1'
#
loop_
_entity.id
_entity.type
_entity.pdbx_description
1 polymer ?
#
loop_
_entity_poly.entity_id
_entity_poly.type
_entity_poly.pdbx_seq_one_letter_code
_entity_poly.pdbx_strand_id
1 'polypeptide(L)'
;MSTHHDGYRPTLHVIVASTRPGRVGLPVGRWFHRLASEHGGFEVEWVDLKEIDLPFLDEPQHPRLQRYQHRHTKEWSALVERADAFAFVMPEYNYGFNAPLKNAIDYLNLEWRYKPVGFVSYGGVSAGTRAVQMAKQVVSTLKMMPMFEAVSIPFVQQFLDDEKEIRANETMEQAAGAMLDELARWEEALRPMRRGGAAPG
;
A
#
# COMPACT_ATOMS: atom_id res chain seq x y z
N MET A 1 -7.88 15.44 -25.53
CA MET A 1 -7.54 14.26 -26.34
C MET A 1 -8.07 13.06 -25.58
N SER A 2 -9.12 12.44 -26.10
CA SER A 2 -9.78 11.29 -25.46
C SER A 2 -8.88 10.07 -25.58
N THR A 3 -8.29 9.64 -24.49
CA THR A 3 -7.56 8.37 -24.46
C THR A 3 -8.60 7.25 -24.43
N HIS A 4 -8.57 6.40 -25.43
CA HIS A 4 -9.33 5.17 -25.47
C HIS A 4 -8.99 4.32 -24.26
N HIS A 5 -9.88 4.29 -23.29
CA HIS A 5 -9.83 3.28 -22.23
C HIS A 5 -10.22 1.93 -22.84
N ASP A 6 -9.24 1.07 -22.95
CA ASP A 6 -9.31 -0.29 -23.47
C ASP A 6 -10.04 -1.26 -22.49
N GLY A 7 -11.02 -0.76 -21.76
CA GLY A 7 -11.78 -1.54 -20.76
C GLY A 7 -10.95 -2.07 -19.58
N TYR A 8 -9.62 -1.82 -19.58
CA TYR A 8 -8.74 -2.25 -18.52
C TYR A 8 -8.87 -1.35 -17.28
N ARG A 9 -9.18 -1.97 -16.17
CA ARG A 9 -9.23 -1.32 -14.87
C ARG A 9 -8.11 -1.87 -13.99
N PRO A 10 -7.12 -1.06 -13.59
CA PRO A 10 -6.00 -1.53 -12.80
C PRO A 10 -6.43 -1.94 -11.38
N THR A 11 -5.72 -2.89 -10.78
CA THR A 11 -5.98 -3.37 -9.42
C THR A 11 -5.17 -2.58 -8.40
N LEU A 12 -5.86 -1.95 -7.44
CA LEU A 12 -5.25 -1.29 -6.28
C LEU A 12 -5.38 -2.17 -5.04
N HIS A 13 -4.25 -2.58 -4.46
CA HIS A 13 -4.26 -3.23 -3.15
C HIS A 13 -4.18 -2.19 -2.03
N VAL A 14 -5.20 -2.15 -1.18
CA VAL A 14 -5.20 -1.38 0.07
C VAL A 14 -4.68 -2.28 1.18
N ILE A 15 -3.40 -2.09 1.55
CA ILE A 15 -2.71 -2.93 2.52
C ILE A 15 -2.77 -2.31 3.91
N VAL A 16 -3.54 -2.92 4.82
CA VAL A 16 -3.59 -2.54 6.23
C VAL A 16 -2.42 -3.15 6.98
N ALA A 17 -1.44 -2.31 7.31
CA ALA A 17 -0.16 -2.75 7.84
C ALA A 17 -0.15 -3.11 9.32
N SER A 18 -1.04 -2.52 10.13
CA SER A 18 -1.05 -2.74 11.59
C SER A 18 -1.69 -4.07 11.96
N THR A 19 -0.99 -4.87 12.75
CA THR A 19 -1.48 -6.17 13.27
C THR A 19 -1.84 -6.12 14.76
N ARG A 20 -1.61 -4.98 15.43
CA ARG A 20 -1.80 -4.80 16.88
C ARG A 20 -3.26 -5.03 17.28
N PRO A 21 -3.56 -5.71 18.42
CA PRO A 21 -4.91 -5.77 18.97
C PRO A 21 -5.50 -4.36 19.23
N GLY A 22 -6.76 -4.13 18.87
CA GLY A 22 -7.41 -2.83 19.00
C GLY A 22 -6.85 -1.73 18.05
N ARG A 23 -6.22 -2.13 16.97
CA ARG A 23 -5.58 -1.23 15.98
C ARG A 23 -6.56 -0.26 15.33
N VAL A 24 -6.17 0.99 15.26
CA VAL A 24 -6.89 2.06 14.55
C VAL A 24 -6.71 1.93 13.02
N GLY A 25 -5.71 1.20 12.59
CA GLY A 25 -5.47 0.99 11.15
C GLY A 25 -6.62 0.30 10.43
N LEU A 26 -7.42 -0.50 11.13
CA LEU A 26 -8.57 -1.18 10.53
C LEU A 26 -9.67 -0.20 10.10
N PRO A 27 -10.22 0.68 10.96
CA PRO A 27 -11.18 1.70 10.52
C PRO A 27 -10.60 2.70 9.51
N VAL A 28 -9.32 3.11 9.64
CA VAL A 28 -8.65 3.95 8.64
C VAL A 28 -8.62 3.25 7.28
N GLY A 29 -8.26 1.97 7.26
CA GLY A 29 -8.24 1.17 6.04
C GLY A 29 -9.63 1.01 5.41
N ARG A 30 -10.66 0.73 6.21
CA ARG A 30 -12.05 0.62 5.72
C ARG A 30 -12.55 1.92 5.10
N TRP A 31 -12.30 3.03 5.75
CA TRP A 31 -12.62 4.35 5.21
C TRP A 31 -11.95 4.57 3.85
N PHE A 32 -10.64 4.38 3.78
CA PHE A 32 -9.88 4.60 2.55
C PHE A 32 -10.29 3.62 1.44
N HIS A 33 -10.50 2.35 1.76
CA HIS A 33 -10.96 1.33 0.80
C HIS A 33 -12.30 1.71 0.18
N ARG A 34 -13.27 2.17 1.00
CA ARG A 34 -14.56 2.64 0.49
C ARG A 34 -14.38 3.81 -0.48
N LEU A 35 -13.61 4.83 -0.09
CA LEU A 35 -13.36 6.00 -0.92
C LEU A 35 -12.65 5.62 -2.24
N ALA A 36 -11.66 4.73 -2.18
CA ALA A 36 -10.96 4.23 -3.36
C ALA A 36 -11.90 3.45 -4.31
N SER A 37 -12.85 2.68 -3.75
CA SER A 37 -13.85 1.96 -4.53
C SER A 37 -14.84 2.91 -5.22
N GLU A 38 -15.25 3.97 -4.54
CA GLU A 38 -16.15 5.01 -5.05
C GLU A 38 -15.47 5.88 -6.12
N HIS A 39 -14.15 6.08 -6.03
CA HIS A 39 -13.34 6.84 -7.00
C HIS A 39 -13.43 6.27 -8.41
N GLY A 40 -13.56 4.97 -8.56
CA GLY A 40 -13.83 4.29 -9.82
C GLY A 40 -12.63 4.10 -10.74
N GLY A 41 -11.45 4.60 -10.41
CA GLY A 41 -10.22 4.45 -11.19
C GLY A 41 -9.57 3.06 -11.09
N PHE A 42 -9.96 2.26 -10.10
CA PHE A 42 -9.34 0.98 -9.79
C PHE A 42 -10.37 -0.11 -9.47
N GLU A 43 -10.02 -1.36 -9.71
CA GLU A 43 -10.53 -2.48 -8.92
C GLU A 43 -9.78 -2.49 -7.59
N VAL A 44 -10.51 -2.40 -6.47
CA VAL A 44 -9.88 -2.25 -5.16
C VAL A 44 -9.93 -3.56 -4.39
N GLU A 45 -8.76 -4.10 -4.06
CA GLU A 45 -8.59 -5.32 -3.27
C GLU A 45 -8.14 -4.97 -1.84
N TRP A 46 -8.85 -5.53 -0.85
CA TRP A 46 -8.52 -5.41 0.56
C TRP A 46 -7.46 -6.42 0.96
N VAL A 47 -6.38 -5.94 1.60
CA VAL A 47 -5.30 -6.79 2.10
C VAL A 47 -4.97 -6.43 3.54
N ASP A 48 -5.20 -7.34 4.47
CA ASP A 48 -4.92 -7.14 5.88
C ASP A 48 -3.73 -8.01 6.32
N LEU A 49 -2.60 -7.38 6.67
CA LEU A 49 -1.40 -8.11 7.09
C LEU A 49 -1.60 -8.94 8.37
N LYS A 50 -2.64 -8.63 9.16
CA LYS A 50 -3.01 -9.47 10.30
C LYS A 50 -3.63 -10.80 9.86
N GLU A 51 -4.38 -10.80 8.78
CA GLU A 51 -5.03 -12.01 8.23
C GLU A 51 -4.05 -12.82 7.38
N ILE A 52 -3.13 -12.14 6.69
CA ILE A 52 -2.03 -12.79 5.93
C ILE A 52 -1.11 -13.55 6.89
N ASP A 53 -0.86 -13.02 8.08
CA ASP A 53 -0.14 -13.65 9.20
C ASP A 53 1.22 -14.24 8.80
N LEU A 54 2.02 -13.46 8.04
CA LEU A 54 3.37 -13.87 7.65
C LEU A 54 4.25 -14.06 8.89
N PRO A 55 4.95 -15.20 9.05
CA PRO A 55 6.02 -15.31 10.04
C PRO A 55 7.12 -14.28 9.74
N PHE A 56 8.12 -14.14 10.63
CA PHE A 56 9.32 -13.42 10.22
C PHE A 56 9.96 -14.13 9.04
N LEU A 57 10.53 -13.33 8.10
CA LEU A 57 11.10 -13.84 6.85
C LEU A 57 11.96 -15.09 7.10
N ASP A 58 11.50 -16.22 6.58
CA ASP A 58 12.05 -17.56 6.78
C ASP A 58 12.49 -18.25 5.46
N GLU A 59 12.46 -17.52 4.35
CA GLU A 59 12.95 -18.06 3.08
C GLU A 59 14.48 -18.16 3.07
N PRO A 60 15.03 -19.32 2.70
CA PRO A 60 16.49 -19.53 2.75
C PRO A 60 17.24 -18.84 1.61
N GLN A 61 16.55 -18.43 0.54
CA GLN A 61 17.15 -17.77 -0.61
C GLN A 61 16.66 -16.33 -0.74
N HIS A 62 17.51 -15.49 -1.34
CA HIS A 62 17.18 -14.09 -1.56
C HIS A 62 15.93 -13.95 -2.45
N PRO A 63 14.93 -13.11 -2.08
CA PRO A 63 13.66 -12.96 -2.80
C PRO A 63 13.82 -12.59 -4.29
N ARG A 64 14.92 -11.94 -4.66
CA ARG A 64 15.25 -11.60 -6.04
C ARG A 64 15.32 -12.82 -6.97
N LEU A 65 15.57 -14.01 -6.42
CA LEU A 65 15.64 -15.25 -7.18
C LEU A 65 14.27 -15.89 -7.43
N GLN A 66 13.24 -15.47 -6.72
CA GLN A 66 11.87 -16.01 -6.75
C GLN A 66 11.82 -17.54 -6.55
N ARG A 67 12.79 -18.09 -5.80
CA ARG A 67 12.86 -19.54 -5.48
C ARG A 67 12.23 -19.81 -4.12
N TYR A 68 11.00 -19.39 -3.96
CA TYR A 68 10.24 -19.51 -2.71
C TYR A 68 9.95 -20.97 -2.36
N GLN A 69 10.23 -21.35 -1.12
CA GLN A 69 9.98 -22.71 -0.64
C GLN A 69 8.66 -22.81 0.11
N HIS A 70 8.34 -21.82 0.93
CA HIS A 70 7.18 -21.86 1.81
C HIS A 70 5.88 -21.48 1.09
N ARG A 71 4.79 -22.12 1.55
CA ARG A 71 3.45 -21.89 1.00
C ARG A 71 3.00 -20.44 1.20
N HIS A 72 3.18 -19.90 2.42
CA HIS A 72 2.80 -18.53 2.75
C HIS A 72 3.51 -17.50 1.86
N THR A 73 4.79 -17.73 1.52
CA THR A 73 5.53 -16.85 0.60
C THR A 73 4.97 -16.89 -0.81
N LYS A 74 4.64 -18.09 -1.31
CA LYS A 74 4.07 -18.28 -2.66
C LYS A 74 2.69 -17.62 -2.77
N GLU A 75 1.85 -17.77 -1.73
CA GLU A 75 0.53 -17.14 -1.66
C GLU A 75 0.66 -15.61 -1.59
N TRP A 76 1.59 -15.10 -0.78
CA TRP A 76 1.88 -13.67 -0.68
C TRP A 76 2.43 -13.10 -2.01
N SER A 77 3.37 -13.79 -2.65
CA SER A 77 3.90 -13.43 -3.97
C SER A 77 2.79 -13.35 -5.01
N ALA A 78 1.94 -14.38 -5.11
CA ALA A 78 0.83 -14.40 -6.04
C ALA A 78 -0.20 -13.29 -5.78
N LEU A 79 -0.43 -12.94 -4.51
CA LEU A 79 -1.29 -11.82 -4.15
C LEU A 79 -0.69 -10.49 -4.62
N VAL A 80 0.56 -10.20 -4.27
CA VAL A 80 1.23 -8.94 -4.61
C VAL A 80 1.43 -8.78 -6.12
N GLU A 81 1.67 -9.87 -6.83
CA GLU A 81 1.87 -9.84 -8.30
C GLU A 81 0.63 -9.33 -9.04
N ARG A 82 -0.59 -9.63 -8.54
CA ARG A 82 -1.84 -9.17 -9.16
C ARG A 82 -2.08 -7.67 -9.05
N ALA A 83 -1.45 -7.00 -8.09
CA ALA A 83 -1.61 -5.57 -7.93
C ALA A 83 -0.94 -4.77 -9.06
N ASP A 84 -1.56 -3.71 -9.48
CA ASP A 84 -0.98 -2.69 -10.37
C ASP A 84 -0.50 -1.46 -9.60
N ALA A 85 -1.10 -1.21 -8.44
CA ALA A 85 -0.78 -0.12 -7.53
C ALA A 85 -1.03 -0.53 -6.08
N PHE A 86 -0.44 0.21 -5.14
CA PHE A 86 -0.60 -0.03 -3.71
C PHE A 86 -0.98 1.25 -2.95
N ALA A 87 -1.77 1.08 -1.90
CA ALA A 87 -1.96 2.07 -0.84
C ALA A 87 -1.62 1.42 0.50
N PHE A 88 -0.56 1.90 1.17
CA PHE A 88 -0.16 1.40 2.48
C PHE A 88 -0.84 2.21 3.58
N VAL A 89 -1.74 1.56 4.32
CA VAL A 89 -2.39 2.12 5.51
C VAL A 89 -1.55 1.77 6.72
N MET A 90 -0.79 2.75 7.24
CA MET A 90 0.31 2.45 8.14
C MET A 90 0.43 3.40 9.34
N PRO A 91 0.72 2.86 10.56
CA PRO A 91 1.03 3.65 11.74
C PRO A 91 2.47 4.16 11.71
N GLU A 92 2.72 5.19 12.52
CA GLU A 92 4.07 5.53 12.96
C GLU A 92 4.32 4.96 14.37
N TYR A 93 5.34 4.14 14.51
CA TYR A 93 5.84 3.64 15.79
C TYR A 93 7.31 4.07 15.97
N ASN A 94 7.57 4.87 17.00
CA ASN A 94 8.93 5.29 17.34
C ASN A 94 9.70 5.86 16.13
N TYR A 95 9.08 6.80 15.40
CA TYR A 95 9.62 7.46 14.20
C TYR A 95 9.69 6.60 12.93
N GLY A 96 9.39 5.32 13.01
CA GLY A 96 9.46 4.39 11.89
C GLY A 96 8.10 3.77 11.52
N PHE A 97 8.05 3.09 10.39
CA PHE A 97 6.91 2.27 10.05
C PHE A 97 6.99 0.90 10.74
N ASN A 98 5.84 0.26 10.88
CA ASN A 98 5.70 -0.94 11.69
C ASN A 98 6.37 -2.17 11.09
N ALA A 99 6.84 -3.07 11.97
CA ALA A 99 7.56 -4.29 11.60
C ALA A 99 6.78 -5.23 10.65
N PRO A 100 5.46 -5.45 10.79
CA PRO A 100 4.72 -6.28 9.85
C PRO A 100 4.79 -5.80 8.40
N LEU A 101 4.74 -4.47 8.16
CA LEU A 101 4.88 -3.92 6.81
C LEU A 101 6.30 -4.15 6.27
N LYS A 102 7.33 -3.91 7.10
CA LYS A 102 8.71 -4.16 6.69
C LYS A 102 8.93 -5.63 6.34
N ASN A 103 8.44 -6.53 7.18
CA ASN A 103 8.52 -7.96 6.95
C ASN A 103 7.80 -8.38 5.64
N ALA A 104 6.59 -7.90 5.42
CA ALA A 104 5.83 -8.19 4.20
C ALA A 104 6.53 -7.69 2.92
N ILE A 105 7.18 -6.53 2.99
CA ILE A 105 7.97 -5.98 1.89
C ILE A 105 9.19 -6.85 1.61
N ASP A 106 9.90 -7.29 2.66
CA ASP A 106 11.17 -8.02 2.55
C ASP A 106 11.02 -9.44 2.01
N TYR A 107 9.83 -10.04 2.15
CA TYR A 107 9.54 -11.35 1.58
C TYR A 107 9.69 -11.43 0.07
N LEU A 108 9.49 -10.30 -0.65
CA LEU A 108 9.40 -10.26 -2.11
C LEU A 108 10.36 -9.23 -2.70
N ASN A 109 10.57 -9.28 -4.01
CA ASN A 109 11.42 -8.32 -4.72
C ASN A 109 10.85 -7.91 -6.07
N LEU A 110 10.71 -8.84 -7.00
CA LEU A 110 10.33 -8.53 -8.38
C LEU A 110 8.86 -8.13 -8.48
N GLU A 111 8.04 -8.66 -7.62
CA GLU A 111 6.59 -8.44 -7.55
C GLU A 111 6.21 -6.97 -7.25
N TRP A 112 7.11 -6.23 -6.62
CA TRP A 112 6.92 -4.82 -6.31
C TRP A 112 7.26 -3.87 -7.45
N ARG A 113 8.04 -4.31 -8.44
CA ARG A 113 8.69 -3.43 -9.41
C ARG A 113 7.71 -2.68 -10.30
N TYR A 114 8.05 -1.40 -10.53
CA TYR A 114 7.34 -0.51 -11.44
C TYR A 114 5.85 -0.36 -11.12
N LYS A 115 5.51 -0.49 -9.84
CA LYS A 115 4.17 -0.25 -9.31
C LYS A 115 4.18 1.00 -8.43
N PRO A 116 3.23 1.94 -8.60
CA PRO A 116 3.14 3.11 -7.74
C PRO A 116 2.59 2.72 -6.37
N VAL A 117 2.99 3.47 -5.33
CA VAL A 117 2.54 3.28 -3.96
C VAL A 117 2.22 4.60 -3.28
N GLY A 118 0.97 4.74 -2.83
CA GLY A 118 0.48 5.81 -1.98
C GLY A 118 0.54 5.44 -0.49
N PHE A 119 0.46 6.44 0.37
CA PHE A 119 0.55 6.25 1.81
C PHE A 119 -0.63 6.91 2.52
N VAL A 120 -1.35 6.13 3.32
CA VAL A 120 -2.35 6.59 4.27
C VAL A 120 -1.77 6.38 5.66
N SER A 121 -1.17 7.41 6.21
CA SER A 121 -0.45 7.34 7.48
C SER A 121 -1.22 7.98 8.62
N TYR A 122 -1.00 7.48 9.81
CA TYR A 122 -1.65 7.99 11.01
C TYR A 122 -0.74 7.87 12.23
N GLY A 123 -0.99 8.73 13.21
CA GLY A 123 -0.20 8.74 14.45
C GLY A 123 -0.64 9.84 15.41
N GLY A 124 0.30 10.35 16.18
CA GLY A 124 0.15 11.55 17.01
C GLY A 124 0.37 12.82 16.19
N VAL A 125 1.14 13.76 16.72
CA VAL A 125 1.40 15.07 16.10
C VAL A 125 2.02 14.97 14.70
N SER A 126 2.85 13.96 14.44
CA SER A 126 3.52 13.76 13.14
C SER A 126 2.63 13.16 12.07
N ALA A 127 1.40 12.75 12.39
CA ALA A 127 0.47 12.12 11.44
C ALA A 127 1.05 10.88 10.71
N GLY A 128 2.14 10.30 11.22
CA GLY A 128 2.84 9.19 10.56
C GLY A 128 3.83 9.59 9.46
N THR A 129 4.08 10.89 9.25
CA THR A 129 4.90 11.37 8.12
C THR A 129 6.35 10.91 8.17
N ARG A 130 6.93 10.73 9.38
CA ARG A 130 8.31 10.22 9.52
C ARG A 130 8.40 8.75 9.09
N ALA A 131 7.40 7.95 9.46
CA ALA A 131 7.29 6.57 9.01
C ALA A 131 7.15 6.48 7.48
N VAL A 132 6.39 7.39 6.85
CA VAL A 132 6.27 7.49 5.40
C VAL A 132 7.62 7.81 4.76
N GLN A 133 8.39 8.77 5.28
CA GLN A 133 9.73 9.08 4.74
C GLN A 133 10.67 7.87 4.81
N MET A 134 10.62 7.12 5.91
CA MET A 134 11.40 5.89 6.04
C MET A 134 10.93 4.81 5.04
N ALA A 135 9.62 4.65 4.88
CA ALA A 135 9.06 3.68 3.92
C ALA A 135 9.44 4.03 2.47
N LYS A 136 9.42 5.32 2.09
CA LYS A 136 9.83 5.79 0.75
C LYS A 136 11.24 5.37 0.39
N GLN A 137 12.18 5.39 1.32
CA GLN A 137 13.54 4.90 1.08
C GLN A 137 13.56 3.40 0.77
N VAL A 138 12.80 2.62 1.54
CA VAL A 138 12.75 1.15 1.37
C VAL A 138 12.12 0.77 0.03
N VAL A 139 10.94 1.29 -0.28
CA VAL A 139 10.21 0.91 -1.51
C VAL A 139 10.93 1.35 -2.78
N SER A 140 11.70 2.44 -2.72
CA SER A 140 12.52 2.91 -3.86
C SER A 140 13.59 1.90 -4.26
N THR A 141 14.16 1.15 -3.30
CA THR A 141 15.16 0.10 -3.59
C THR A 141 14.55 -1.07 -4.37
N LEU A 142 13.25 -1.24 -4.30
CA LEU A 142 12.47 -2.26 -5.00
C LEU A 142 11.91 -1.76 -6.34
N LYS A 143 12.32 -0.57 -6.77
CA LYS A 143 11.80 0.10 -7.99
C LYS A 143 10.30 0.37 -7.95
N MET A 144 9.70 0.49 -6.78
CA MET A 144 8.37 1.06 -6.65
C MET A 144 8.44 2.58 -6.82
N MET A 145 7.33 3.20 -7.24
CA MET A 145 7.23 4.66 -7.34
C MET A 145 6.41 5.20 -6.16
N PRO A 146 7.05 5.75 -5.13
CA PRO A 146 6.33 6.34 -4.00
C PRO A 146 5.72 7.69 -4.38
N MET A 147 4.42 7.85 -4.11
CA MET A 147 3.70 9.08 -4.41
C MET A 147 4.13 10.23 -3.50
N PHE A 148 4.06 11.45 -4.04
CA PHE A 148 4.18 12.67 -3.25
C PHE A 148 2.89 12.90 -2.45
N GLU A 149 1.75 12.79 -3.12
CA GLU A 149 0.43 12.89 -2.55
C GLU A 149 0.22 11.76 -1.53
N ALA A 150 -0.25 12.13 -0.34
CA ALA A 150 -0.45 11.19 0.75
C ALA A 150 -1.56 11.67 1.69
N VAL A 151 -2.22 10.74 2.35
CA VAL A 151 -3.12 11.05 3.46
C VAL A 151 -2.34 10.96 4.76
N SER A 152 -2.31 12.06 5.52
CA SER A 152 -1.62 12.12 6.81
C SER A 152 -2.60 12.53 7.91
N ILE A 153 -2.88 11.61 8.85
CA ILE A 153 -3.91 11.78 9.88
C ILE A 153 -3.26 12.02 11.23
N PRO A 154 -3.16 13.29 11.69
CA PRO A 154 -2.66 13.59 13.02
C PRO A 154 -3.71 13.25 14.08
N PHE A 155 -3.26 12.83 15.26
CA PHE A 155 -4.15 12.54 16.40
C PHE A 155 -5.37 11.69 16.01
N VAL A 156 -5.14 10.62 15.29
CA VAL A 156 -6.15 9.78 14.61
C VAL A 156 -7.34 9.40 15.52
N GLN A 157 -7.14 9.29 16.82
CA GLN A 157 -8.20 8.98 17.78
C GLN A 157 -9.34 10.02 17.80
N GLN A 158 -9.06 11.28 17.40
CA GLN A 158 -10.06 12.35 17.36
C GLN A 158 -11.04 12.20 16.19
N PHE A 159 -10.72 11.36 15.23
CA PHE A 159 -11.55 11.08 14.07
C PHE A 159 -12.37 9.79 14.19
N LEU A 160 -12.26 9.09 15.32
CA LEU A 160 -13.10 7.93 15.60
C LEU A 160 -14.44 8.36 16.19
N ASP A 161 -15.52 7.81 15.68
CA ASP A 161 -16.84 7.92 16.29
C ASP A 161 -17.07 6.88 17.40
N ASP A 162 -18.29 6.87 17.96
CA ASP A 162 -18.69 5.96 19.03
C ASP A 162 -18.64 4.48 18.59
N GLU A 163 -18.79 4.22 17.28
CA GLU A 163 -18.73 2.90 16.65
C GLU A 163 -17.28 2.52 16.25
N LYS A 164 -16.31 3.41 16.58
CA LYS A 164 -14.87 3.28 16.23
C LYS A 164 -14.60 3.28 14.74
N GLU A 165 -15.45 3.90 13.94
CA GLU A 165 -15.24 4.16 12.53
C GLU A 165 -14.67 5.56 12.31
N ILE A 166 -13.97 5.76 11.17
CA ILE A 166 -13.37 7.05 10.83
C ILE A 166 -14.45 8.00 10.29
N ARG A 167 -14.58 9.17 10.94
CA ARG A 167 -15.24 10.36 10.41
C ARG A 167 -14.18 11.27 9.79
N ALA A 168 -13.94 11.08 8.51
CA ALA A 168 -12.99 11.90 7.78
C ALA A 168 -13.51 13.35 7.67
N ASN A 169 -12.59 14.29 7.67
CA ASN A 169 -12.86 15.67 7.31
C ASN A 169 -12.55 15.91 5.82
N GLU A 170 -12.96 17.07 5.32
CA GLU A 170 -12.79 17.46 3.93
C GLU A 170 -11.31 17.40 3.48
N THR A 171 -10.37 17.78 4.34
CA THR A 171 -8.93 17.72 4.04
C THR A 171 -8.47 16.28 3.80
N MET A 172 -8.94 15.33 4.61
CA MET A 172 -8.61 13.91 4.44
C MET A 172 -9.20 13.36 3.13
N GLU A 173 -10.43 13.71 2.81
CA GLU A 173 -11.11 13.27 1.58
C GLU A 173 -10.45 13.85 0.32
N GLN A 174 -10.13 15.14 0.33
CA GLN A 174 -9.41 15.79 -0.76
C GLN A 174 -8.02 15.19 -0.96
N ALA A 175 -7.26 14.95 0.12
CA ALA A 175 -5.95 14.32 0.04
C ALA A 175 -6.01 12.89 -0.51
N ALA A 176 -7.05 12.12 -0.12
CA ALA A 176 -7.25 10.77 -0.63
C ALA A 176 -7.61 10.77 -2.12
N GLY A 177 -8.49 11.67 -2.56
CA GLY A 177 -8.83 11.85 -3.99
C GLY A 177 -7.60 12.20 -4.82
N ALA A 178 -6.83 13.21 -4.40
CA ALA A 178 -5.60 13.61 -5.10
C ALA A 178 -4.57 12.48 -5.18
N MET A 179 -4.41 11.68 -4.11
CA MET A 179 -3.52 10.52 -4.12
C MET A 179 -4.00 9.43 -5.08
N LEU A 180 -5.31 9.18 -5.16
CA LEU A 180 -5.88 8.19 -6.09
C LEU A 180 -5.73 8.63 -7.55
N ASP A 181 -5.94 9.90 -7.86
CA ASP A 181 -5.71 10.47 -9.19
C ASP A 181 -4.25 10.29 -9.62
N GLU A 182 -3.29 10.62 -8.75
CA GLU A 182 -1.87 10.45 -9.05
C GLU A 182 -1.47 8.96 -9.15
N LEU A 183 -1.99 8.09 -8.31
CA LEU A 183 -1.77 6.65 -8.44
C LEU A 183 -2.22 6.12 -9.80
N ALA A 184 -3.37 6.57 -10.30
CA ALA A 184 -3.87 6.16 -11.62
C ALA A 184 -2.97 6.66 -12.75
N ARG A 185 -2.51 7.91 -12.69
CA ARG A 185 -1.58 8.50 -13.68
C ARG A 185 -0.23 7.77 -13.70
N TRP A 186 0.34 7.48 -12.54
CA TRP A 186 1.61 6.76 -12.44
C TRP A 186 1.46 5.29 -12.84
N GLU A 187 0.34 4.66 -12.52
CA GLU A 187 0.07 3.29 -12.96
C GLU A 187 0.08 3.20 -14.48
N GLU A 188 -0.65 4.09 -15.16
CA GLU A 188 -0.68 4.16 -16.62
C GLU A 188 0.71 4.37 -17.22
N ALA A 189 1.51 5.27 -16.65
CA ALA A 189 2.85 5.56 -17.11
C ALA A 189 3.84 4.39 -16.91
N LEU A 190 3.70 3.62 -15.81
CA LEU A 190 4.61 2.53 -15.47
C LEU A 190 4.19 1.18 -16.07
N ARG A 191 2.94 1.03 -16.48
CA ARG A 191 2.39 -0.21 -17.05
C ARG A 191 3.22 -0.80 -18.20
N PRO A 192 3.72 -0.01 -19.17
CA PRO A 192 4.58 -0.54 -20.23
C PRO A 192 5.89 -1.15 -19.69
N MET A 193 6.44 -0.60 -18.60
CA MET A 193 7.67 -1.11 -17.99
C MET A 193 7.47 -2.48 -17.33
N ARG A 194 6.26 -2.74 -16.80
CA ARG A 194 5.90 -4.06 -16.24
C ARG A 194 5.68 -5.10 -17.33
N ARG A 195 5.01 -4.72 -18.43
CA ARG A 195 4.66 -5.62 -19.53
C ARG A 195 5.81 -5.89 -20.50
N GLY A 196 6.77 -4.97 -20.62
CA GLY A 196 7.90 -5.07 -21.54
C GLY A 196 9.17 -5.68 -20.94
N GLY A 197 9.18 -5.98 -19.66
CA GLY A 197 10.35 -6.48 -18.94
C GLY A 197 10.48 -8.01 -18.96
N ALA A 198 10.86 -8.57 -20.10
CA ALA A 198 11.70 -9.76 -20.05
C ALA A 198 13.01 -9.34 -19.38
N ALA A 199 13.37 -9.98 -18.25
CA ALA A 199 14.55 -9.65 -17.49
C ALA A 199 15.80 -9.66 -18.38
N PRO A 200 16.66 -8.63 -18.31
CA PRO A 200 18.02 -8.84 -18.74
C PRO A 200 18.65 -9.83 -17.76
N GLY A 201 19.25 -10.87 -18.31
CA GLY A 201 19.91 -11.96 -17.62
C GLY A 201 21.00 -11.56 -16.62
#